data_fbf34900d972c3b823ee283fd757fb39
#
_entry.id   fbf34900d972c3b823ee283fd757fb39
#
_cell.length_a   1.000
_cell.length_b   1.000
_cell.length_c   1.000
_cell.angle_alpha   90.00
_cell.angle_beta   90.00
_cell.angle_gamma   90.00
#
_symmetry.space_group_name_H-M   'P 1'
#
loop_
_entity.id
_entity.type
_entity.pdbx_description
1 polymer ?
#
loop_
_entity_poly.entity_id
_entity_poly.type
_entity_poly.pdbx_seq_one_letter_code
_entity_poly.pdbx_strand_id
1 'polypeptide(L)'
;MSDTLTITDNRTGKTYEVAIQDGTIRAMDLRRIKVNADDFGLMTYDPAFMNTANCRSAITYIDGDKGILLYRGYPIEQLAEQSDYLETAYLILFGELPTERQLQTWTREITLHTMLHENIKKLMEGFQYDAHPMAIFLSIVGAMSGFYPDAKNIFDKGSRLRQTHRLIAKVPSIAAYAYRHSIGRPYVYPDNDLSFTGNFLNMLFKMTELKYQPNPVLSRALDVLFILHADHEQNCSTTTMRTIGSSHADPYSSLAGAAGALYGPLHGGANEAVLRMLNEIGSVARVPEFIRKVKNGEGATRLMGFGHRVYKSYDPRARVIKKIADLVFTVTGKNPLLDIALELERIALEDEYFVARKLYPNVDFYSGLIYQAMGFPVEMFPVLFAIPRTAGWVAQWEEMLLDPEQKIARPRQIYTGPKQRDYIARDKRA
;
A
#
# COMPACT_ATOMS: atom_id res chain seq x y z
N MET A 1 18.16 1.05 -36.27
CA MET A 1 17.95 2.52 -36.09
C MET A 1 17.75 2.72 -34.61
N SER A 2 18.41 3.70 -33.99
CA SER A 2 18.13 4.06 -32.60
C SER A 2 16.80 4.79 -32.56
N ASP A 3 15.90 4.39 -31.67
CA ASP A 3 14.62 5.08 -31.49
C ASP A 3 14.89 6.46 -30.89
N THR A 4 14.47 7.51 -31.57
CA THR A 4 14.70 8.89 -31.16
C THR A 4 13.45 9.75 -31.34
N LEU A 5 13.35 10.80 -30.55
CA LEU A 5 12.37 11.87 -30.68
C LEU A 5 13.08 13.15 -31.12
N THR A 6 12.58 13.82 -32.16
CA THR A 6 13.07 15.13 -32.59
C THR A 6 12.17 16.23 -32.01
N ILE A 7 12.77 17.17 -31.26
CA ILE A 7 12.07 18.30 -30.62
C ILE A 7 12.60 19.61 -31.24
N THR A 8 11.74 20.42 -31.84
CA THR A 8 12.09 21.76 -32.32
C THR A 8 11.63 22.80 -31.29
N ASP A 9 12.55 23.58 -30.77
CA ASP A 9 12.24 24.72 -29.90
C ASP A 9 11.87 25.95 -30.74
N ASN A 10 10.58 26.23 -30.87
CA ASN A 10 10.07 27.35 -31.65
C ASN A 10 10.53 28.74 -31.14
N ARG A 11 11.05 28.85 -29.90
CA ARG A 11 11.58 30.10 -29.36
C ARG A 11 12.94 30.45 -29.97
N THR A 12 13.70 29.44 -30.42
CA THR A 12 15.05 29.60 -30.94
C THR A 12 15.24 29.04 -32.33
N GLY A 13 14.28 28.25 -32.87
CA GLY A 13 14.38 27.50 -34.11
C GLY A 13 15.33 26.30 -34.04
N LYS A 14 15.95 26.02 -32.88
CA LYS A 14 16.88 24.90 -32.71
C LYS A 14 16.15 23.57 -32.60
N THR A 15 16.76 22.54 -33.16
CA THR A 15 16.26 21.15 -33.13
C THR A 15 17.17 20.30 -32.25
N TYR A 16 16.55 19.43 -31.45
CA TYR A 16 17.22 18.52 -30.52
C TYR A 16 16.76 17.10 -30.78
N GLU A 17 17.69 16.17 -30.78
CA GLU A 17 17.41 14.74 -30.81
C GLU A 17 17.52 14.17 -29.39
N VAL A 18 16.49 13.41 -28.99
CA VAL A 18 16.36 12.80 -27.64
C VAL A 18 16.14 11.30 -27.84
N ALA A 19 16.98 10.49 -27.22
CA ALA A 19 16.87 9.04 -27.29
C ALA A 19 15.62 8.54 -26.55
N ILE A 20 14.93 7.56 -27.16
CA ILE A 20 13.84 6.80 -26.52
C ILE A 20 14.45 5.50 -26.01
N GLN A 21 14.25 5.21 -24.73
CA GLN A 21 14.67 3.96 -24.11
C GLN A 21 13.54 3.45 -23.21
N ASP A 22 13.20 2.17 -23.34
CA ASP A 22 12.11 1.54 -22.56
C ASP A 22 10.77 2.32 -22.65
N GLY A 23 10.45 2.87 -23.84
CA GLY A 23 9.28 3.72 -24.06
C GLY A 23 9.32 5.06 -23.34
N THR A 24 10.47 5.49 -22.82
CA THR A 24 10.66 6.73 -22.07
C THR A 24 11.75 7.62 -22.67
N ILE A 25 11.75 8.90 -22.29
CA ILE A 25 12.86 9.84 -22.51
C ILE A 25 13.46 10.22 -21.15
N ARG A 26 14.77 10.41 -21.08
CA ARG A 26 15.41 10.92 -19.86
C ARG A 26 15.04 12.38 -19.64
N ALA A 27 14.38 12.70 -18.53
CA ALA A 27 13.96 14.08 -18.21
C ALA A 27 15.13 15.08 -18.24
N MET A 28 16.34 14.64 -17.87
CA MET A 28 17.54 15.46 -17.92
C MET A 28 17.97 15.89 -19.32
N ASP A 29 17.57 15.16 -20.37
CA ASP A 29 17.89 15.54 -21.75
C ASP A 29 17.14 16.81 -22.17
N LEU A 30 15.97 17.07 -21.62
CA LEU A 30 15.20 18.29 -21.85
C LEU A 30 15.92 19.54 -21.35
N ARG A 31 16.83 19.42 -20.38
CA ARG A 31 17.63 20.57 -19.89
C ARG A 31 18.57 21.18 -20.92
N ARG A 32 18.86 20.47 -22.00
CA ARG A 32 19.64 21.03 -23.14
C ARG A 32 18.85 22.08 -23.91
N ILE A 33 17.52 22.07 -23.81
CA ILE A 33 16.62 23.01 -24.50
C ILE A 33 16.62 24.33 -23.72
N LYS A 34 17.31 25.33 -24.26
CA LYS A 34 17.54 26.64 -23.64
C LYS A 34 17.35 27.74 -24.66
N VAL A 35 16.83 28.88 -24.23
CA VAL A 35 16.80 30.10 -25.02
C VAL A 35 18.18 30.80 -24.95
N ASN A 36 18.69 30.99 -23.73
CA ASN A 36 20.01 31.61 -23.45
C ASN A 36 20.94 30.59 -22.77
N ALA A 37 22.23 30.84 -22.84
CA ALA A 37 23.26 29.99 -22.21
C ALA A 37 23.05 29.83 -20.70
N ASP A 38 22.64 30.91 -20.02
CA ASP A 38 22.44 30.97 -18.57
C ASP A 38 21.10 30.39 -18.10
N ASP A 39 20.18 30.04 -19.03
CA ASP A 39 18.92 29.44 -18.69
C ASP A 39 19.14 28.07 -18.01
N PHE A 40 18.29 27.76 -17.02
CA PHE A 40 18.29 26.45 -16.39
C PHE A 40 18.01 25.32 -17.40
N GLY A 41 17.22 25.60 -18.45
CA GLY A 41 16.71 24.65 -19.42
C GLY A 41 15.31 24.15 -19.09
N LEU A 42 14.72 23.41 -20.03
CA LEU A 42 13.34 22.95 -19.93
C LEU A 42 13.19 21.89 -18.82
N MET A 43 12.10 21.99 -18.07
CA MET A 43 11.68 20.99 -17.07
C MET A 43 10.33 20.40 -17.47
N THR A 44 10.05 19.18 -17.00
CA THR A 44 8.71 18.59 -17.02
C THR A 44 7.87 19.13 -15.85
N TYR A 45 6.58 19.30 -16.06
CA TYR A 45 5.60 19.60 -15.02
C TYR A 45 4.59 18.47 -14.92
N ASP A 46 4.74 17.62 -13.89
CA ASP A 46 3.89 16.47 -13.61
C ASP A 46 3.67 16.33 -12.10
N PRO A 47 2.73 17.10 -11.52
CA PRO A 47 2.58 17.26 -10.07
C PRO A 47 2.18 15.96 -9.33
N ALA A 48 1.64 14.98 -10.03
CA ALA A 48 1.18 13.72 -9.43
C ALA A 48 1.85 12.49 -10.05
N PHE A 49 2.96 12.68 -10.76
CA PHE A 49 3.69 11.61 -11.47
C PHE A 49 2.80 10.78 -12.42
N MET A 50 1.83 11.45 -13.07
CA MET A 50 0.84 10.76 -13.93
C MET A 50 1.46 10.13 -15.18
N ASN A 51 2.56 10.69 -15.66
CA ASN A 51 3.29 10.27 -16.85
C ASN A 51 4.79 10.26 -16.60
N THR A 52 5.21 9.88 -15.38
CA THR A 52 6.62 9.89 -14.98
C THR A 52 7.01 8.56 -14.36
N ALA A 53 7.93 7.82 -15.00
CA ALA A 53 8.64 6.71 -14.38
C ALA A 53 9.80 7.26 -13.54
N ASN A 54 9.79 7.01 -12.23
CA ASN A 54 10.81 7.52 -11.30
C ASN A 54 11.85 6.47 -10.90
N CYS A 55 11.68 5.23 -11.33
CA CYS A 55 12.59 4.11 -11.08
C CYS A 55 12.39 3.00 -12.11
N ARG A 56 13.35 2.08 -12.15
CA ARG A 56 13.17 0.74 -12.71
C ARG A 56 12.93 -0.24 -11.57
N SER A 57 12.04 -1.20 -11.77
CA SER A 57 11.74 -2.23 -10.78
C SER A 57 11.43 -3.56 -11.46
N ALA A 58 11.88 -4.65 -10.85
CA ALA A 58 11.59 -6.02 -11.26
C ALA A 58 10.62 -6.72 -10.30
N ILE A 59 9.98 -5.99 -9.37
CA ILE A 59 9.17 -6.57 -8.30
C ILE A 59 7.75 -6.85 -8.79
N THR A 60 7.07 -5.83 -9.29
CA THR A 60 5.66 -5.93 -9.67
C THR A 60 5.44 -5.37 -11.07
N TYR A 61 4.75 -6.15 -11.90
CA TYR A 61 4.28 -5.72 -13.21
C TYR A 61 2.77 -5.58 -13.23
N ILE A 62 2.28 -4.48 -13.77
CA ILE A 62 0.85 -4.22 -13.94
C ILE A 62 0.57 -3.81 -15.39
N ASP A 63 -0.37 -4.52 -16.03
CA ASP A 63 -1.01 -4.07 -17.26
C ASP A 63 -2.47 -3.73 -16.93
N GLY A 64 -2.73 -2.44 -16.77
CA GLY A 64 -4.04 -1.96 -16.35
C GLY A 64 -5.13 -2.13 -17.40
N ASP A 65 -4.78 -2.13 -18.69
CA ASP A 65 -5.75 -2.32 -19.77
C ASP A 65 -6.18 -3.79 -19.90
N LYS A 66 -5.26 -4.73 -19.66
CA LYS A 66 -5.54 -6.17 -19.68
C LYS A 66 -5.98 -6.72 -18.32
N GLY A 67 -5.86 -5.94 -17.23
CA GLY A 67 -6.15 -6.41 -15.88
C GLY A 67 -5.17 -7.49 -15.41
N ILE A 68 -3.88 -7.30 -15.65
CA ILE A 68 -2.82 -8.23 -15.26
C ILE A 68 -2.05 -7.64 -14.09
N LEU A 69 -1.78 -8.48 -13.08
CA LEU A 69 -0.90 -8.19 -11.95
C LEU A 69 0.04 -9.39 -11.75
N LEU A 70 1.34 -9.14 -11.80
CA LEU A 70 2.37 -10.16 -11.59
C LEU A 70 3.31 -9.74 -10.46
N TYR A 71 3.64 -10.65 -9.54
CA TYR A 71 4.77 -10.51 -8.63
C TYR A 71 5.93 -11.33 -9.16
N ARG A 72 7.05 -10.67 -9.48
CA ARG A 72 8.23 -11.32 -10.06
C ARG A 72 7.91 -12.24 -11.27
N GLY A 73 6.89 -11.89 -12.04
CA GLY A 73 6.44 -12.66 -13.20
C GLY A 73 5.34 -13.70 -12.91
N TYR A 74 5.03 -13.99 -11.64
CA TYR A 74 3.97 -14.92 -11.27
C TYR A 74 2.60 -14.22 -11.20
N PRO A 75 1.56 -14.76 -11.86
CA PRO A 75 0.21 -14.18 -11.81
C PRO A 75 -0.35 -14.18 -10.39
N ILE A 76 -0.98 -13.06 -10.02
CA ILE A 76 -1.53 -12.88 -8.66
C ILE A 76 -2.57 -13.93 -8.30
N GLU A 77 -3.36 -14.38 -9.27
CA GLU A 77 -4.38 -15.41 -9.09
C GLU A 77 -3.75 -16.76 -8.70
N GLN A 78 -2.62 -17.13 -9.33
CA GLN A 78 -1.91 -18.37 -9.01
C GLN A 78 -1.28 -18.31 -7.62
N LEU A 79 -0.66 -17.18 -7.27
CA LEU A 79 -0.11 -16.99 -5.93
C LEU A 79 -1.22 -17.05 -4.86
N ALA A 80 -2.34 -16.39 -5.09
CA ALA A 80 -3.47 -16.42 -4.17
C ALA A 80 -4.08 -17.81 -3.99
N GLU A 81 -4.05 -18.66 -5.02
CA GLU A 81 -4.60 -20.00 -4.98
C GLU A 81 -3.63 -21.02 -4.34
N GLN A 82 -2.33 -20.93 -4.66
CA GLN A 82 -1.35 -22.00 -4.39
C GLN A 82 -0.32 -21.65 -3.32
N SER A 83 -0.10 -20.36 -3.03
CA SER A 83 0.91 -19.88 -2.10
C SER A 83 0.30 -19.45 -0.75
N ASP A 84 1.16 -19.23 0.25
CA ASP A 84 0.84 -18.49 1.46
C ASP A 84 1.53 -17.11 1.48
N TYR A 85 1.20 -16.29 2.48
CA TYR A 85 1.76 -14.95 2.55
C TYR A 85 3.28 -14.95 2.73
N LEU A 86 3.84 -15.82 3.56
CA LEU A 86 5.30 -15.83 3.81
C LEU A 86 6.08 -16.30 2.58
N GLU A 87 5.57 -17.26 1.82
CA GLU A 87 6.14 -17.68 0.55
C GLU A 87 6.09 -16.55 -0.49
N THR A 88 4.95 -15.87 -0.60
CA THR A 88 4.79 -14.71 -1.49
C THR A 88 5.70 -13.55 -1.06
N ALA A 89 5.85 -13.28 0.24
CA ALA A 89 6.77 -12.27 0.75
C ALA A 89 8.23 -12.60 0.41
N TYR A 90 8.61 -13.88 0.51
CA TYR A 90 9.91 -14.36 0.08
C TYR A 90 10.14 -14.09 -1.42
N LEU A 91 9.19 -14.47 -2.26
CA LEU A 91 9.25 -14.23 -3.71
C LEU A 91 9.48 -12.73 -4.02
N ILE A 92 8.69 -11.85 -3.42
CA ILE A 92 8.79 -10.40 -3.62
C ILE A 92 10.18 -9.87 -3.24
N LEU A 93 10.72 -10.31 -2.11
CA LEU A 93 12.00 -9.87 -1.56
C LEU A 93 13.20 -10.42 -2.35
N PHE A 94 13.18 -11.72 -2.68
CA PHE A 94 14.36 -12.41 -3.21
C PHE A 94 14.28 -12.72 -4.71
N GLY A 95 13.13 -12.54 -5.35
CA GLY A 95 12.98 -12.62 -6.80
C GLY A 95 12.53 -13.96 -7.34
N GLU A 96 12.63 -15.04 -6.55
CA GLU A 96 12.28 -16.42 -6.93
C GLU A 96 11.46 -17.08 -5.83
N LEU A 97 10.60 -18.04 -6.18
CA LEU A 97 9.92 -18.88 -5.20
C LEU A 97 10.93 -19.69 -4.38
N PRO A 98 10.73 -19.82 -3.07
CA PRO A 98 11.65 -20.56 -2.22
C PRO A 98 11.55 -22.07 -2.48
N THR A 99 12.67 -22.77 -2.38
CA THR A 99 12.64 -24.22 -2.15
C THR A 99 12.07 -24.51 -0.77
N GLU A 100 11.61 -25.73 -0.53
CA GLU A 100 11.08 -26.14 0.79
C GLU A 100 12.03 -25.80 1.95
N ARG A 101 13.34 -26.05 1.79
CA ARG A 101 14.36 -25.70 2.79
C ARG A 101 14.49 -24.20 3.01
N GLN A 102 14.42 -23.41 1.95
CA GLN A 102 14.48 -21.95 2.05
C GLN A 102 13.23 -21.40 2.75
N LEU A 103 12.04 -21.92 2.42
CA LEU A 103 10.79 -21.53 3.05
C LEU A 103 10.81 -21.86 4.56
N GLN A 104 11.24 -23.05 4.94
CA GLN A 104 11.37 -23.45 6.34
C GLN A 104 12.33 -22.53 7.10
N THR A 105 13.49 -22.22 6.51
CA THR A 105 14.45 -21.28 7.12
C THR A 105 13.88 -19.89 7.25
N TRP A 106 13.24 -19.38 6.21
CA TRP A 106 12.59 -18.08 6.18
C TRP A 106 11.48 -17.96 7.24
N THR A 107 10.57 -18.93 7.28
CA THR A 107 9.48 -18.97 8.26
C THR A 107 10.02 -19.00 9.68
N ARG A 108 11.07 -19.81 9.94
CA ARG A 108 11.73 -19.85 11.24
C ARG A 108 12.31 -18.49 11.63
N GLU A 109 13.02 -17.82 10.72
CA GLU A 109 13.60 -16.49 11.01
C GLU A 109 12.53 -15.47 11.32
N ILE A 110 11.41 -15.45 10.59
CA ILE A 110 10.28 -14.59 10.91
C ILE A 110 9.71 -14.93 12.30
N THR A 111 9.48 -16.20 12.57
CA THR A 111 8.94 -16.68 13.86
C THR A 111 9.81 -16.27 15.05
N LEU A 112 11.14 -16.30 14.92
CA LEU A 112 12.07 -15.90 15.98
C LEU A 112 12.06 -14.39 16.29
N HIS A 113 11.45 -13.57 15.43
CA HIS A 113 11.46 -12.10 15.57
C HIS A 113 10.09 -11.50 15.91
N THR A 114 9.06 -12.29 16.22
CA THR A 114 7.67 -11.83 16.46
C THR A 114 7.50 -10.99 17.72
N MET A 115 8.32 -11.23 18.76
CA MET A 115 8.22 -10.51 20.05
C MET A 115 8.61 -9.04 19.92
N LEU A 116 7.82 -8.16 20.51
CA LEU A 116 8.16 -6.74 20.68
C LEU A 116 9.00 -6.52 21.96
N HIS A 117 9.80 -5.47 21.93
CA HIS A 117 10.47 -5.01 23.15
C HIS A 117 9.44 -4.49 24.15
N GLU A 118 9.56 -4.87 25.44
CA GLU A 118 8.56 -4.51 26.48
C GLU A 118 8.31 -2.99 26.60
N ASN A 119 9.32 -2.15 26.38
CA ASN A 119 9.15 -0.70 26.40
C ASN A 119 8.25 -0.17 25.28
N ILE A 120 8.02 -0.93 24.22
CA ILE A 120 7.04 -0.56 23.18
C ILE A 120 5.64 -0.52 23.74
N LYS A 121 5.29 -1.41 24.69
CA LYS A 121 3.99 -1.37 25.39
C LYS A 121 3.80 -0.05 26.14
N LYS A 122 4.85 0.46 26.80
CA LYS A 122 4.81 1.75 27.50
C LYS A 122 4.56 2.92 26.55
N LEU A 123 5.09 2.86 25.31
CA LEU A 123 4.77 3.84 24.27
C LEU A 123 3.30 3.73 23.85
N MET A 124 2.77 2.53 23.73
CA MET A 124 1.37 2.30 23.38
C MET A 124 0.41 2.79 24.48
N GLU A 125 0.77 2.59 25.75
CA GLU A 125 0.00 3.08 26.91
C GLU A 125 -0.15 4.60 26.94
N GLY A 126 0.73 5.34 26.24
CA GLY A 126 0.64 6.79 26.09
C GLY A 126 -0.43 7.28 25.11
N PHE A 127 -1.01 6.40 24.32
CA PHE A 127 -2.10 6.75 23.42
C PHE A 127 -3.46 6.67 24.14
N GLN A 128 -4.40 7.50 23.70
CA GLN A 128 -5.79 7.38 24.13
C GLN A 128 -6.41 6.10 23.54
N TYR A 129 -7.42 5.54 24.21
CA TYR A 129 -8.08 4.31 23.76
C TYR A 129 -8.82 4.48 22.42
N ASP A 130 -9.28 5.69 22.11
CA ASP A 130 -9.93 6.04 20.85
C ASP A 130 -8.94 6.47 19.75
N ALA A 131 -7.64 6.42 20.02
CA ALA A 131 -6.63 6.67 19.00
C ALA A 131 -6.75 5.66 17.85
N HIS A 132 -6.75 6.16 16.63
CA HIS A 132 -6.87 5.31 15.45
C HIS A 132 -5.72 4.30 15.38
N PRO A 133 -5.98 2.99 15.20
CA PRO A 133 -4.94 1.95 15.20
C PRO A 133 -3.79 2.21 14.22
N MET A 134 -4.08 2.84 13.07
CA MET A 134 -3.04 3.21 12.11
C MET A 134 -2.11 4.30 12.61
N ALA A 135 -2.61 5.25 13.41
CA ALA A 135 -1.77 6.28 14.04
C ALA A 135 -0.82 5.65 15.08
N ILE A 136 -1.32 4.70 15.87
CA ILE A 136 -0.48 3.92 16.79
C ILE A 136 0.54 3.12 16.00
N PHE A 137 0.11 2.40 14.97
CA PHE A 137 0.97 1.55 14.13
C PHE A 137 2.16 2.32 13.57
N LEU A 138 1.92 3.41 12.84
CA LEU A 138 3.00 4.19 12.21
C LEU A 138 3.96 4.82 13.24
N SER A 139 3.43 5.25 14.38
CA SER A 139 4.23 5.83 15.47
C SER A 139 5.17 4.79 16.10
N ILE A 140 4.66 3.60 16.35
CA ILE A 140 5.46 2.50 16.93
C ILE A 140 6.49 1.99 15.93
N VAL A 141 6.13 1.85 14.66
CA VAL A 141 7.09 1.47 13.60
C VAL A 141 8.24 2.48 13.54
N GLY A 142 7.94 3.78 13.54
CA GLY A 142 8.96 4.82 13.57
C GLY A 142 9.86 4.76 14.81
N ALA A 143 9.25 4.52 15.98
CA ALA A 143 9.99 4.37 17.25
C ALA A 143 10.97 3.19 17.22
N MET A 144 10.68 2.12 16.45
CA MET A 144 11.56 0.96 16.36
C MET A 144 12.97 1.29 15.83
N SER A 145 13.15 2.37 15.09
CA SER A 145 14.47 2.88 14.70
C SER A 145 15.38 3.13 15.93
N GLY A 146 14.80 3.57 17.05
CA GLY A 146 15.51 3.77 18.31
C GLY A 146 15.82 2.48 19.07
N PHE A 147 15.06 1.39 18.83
CA PHE A 147 15.27 0.10 19.48
C PHE A 147 16.30 -0.79 18.75
N TYR A 148 16.55 -0.51 17.46
CA TYR A 148 17.45 -1.28 16.61
C TYR A 148 18.53 -0.40 15.98
N PRO A 149 19.57 0.02 16.74
CA PRO A 149 20.60 0.93 16.23
C PRO A 149 21.38 0.40 15.02
N ASP A 150 21.46 -0.94 14.89
CA ASP A 150 22.07 -1.64 13.75
C ASP A 150 21.30 -1.43 12.43
N ALA A 151 20.06 -0.94 12.49
CA ALA A 151 19.26 -0.61 11.30
C ALA A 151 19.88 0.51 10.43
N LYS A 152 20.76 1.32 11.00
CA LYS A 152 21.50 2.37 10.27
C LYS A 152 22.57 1.81 9.34
N ASN A 153 22.96 0.55 9.50
CA ASN A 153 23.94 -0.12 8.63
C ASN A 153 23.26 -0.62 7.34
N ILE A 154 22.64 0.29 6.61
CA ILE A 154 21.79 -0.02 5.44
C ILE A 154 22.55 -0.65 4.26
N PHE A 155 23.87 -0.45 4.16
CA PHE A 155 24.69 -1.03 3.10
C PHE A 155 25.23 -2.43 3.46
N ASP A 156 25.17 -2.84 4.74
CA ASP A 156 25.46 -4.21 5.14
C ASP A 156 24.30 -5.15 4.83
N LYS A 157 24.52 -6.12 3.95
CA LYS A 157 23.49 -7.09 3.52
C LYS A 157 22.90 -7.86 4.71
N GLY A 158 23.75 -8.26 5.67
CA GLY A 158 23.29 -9.00 6.85
C GLY A 158 22.42 -8.15 7.76
N SER A 159 22.75 -6.86 7.92
CA SER A 159 21.91 -5.92 8.65
C SER A 159 20.55 -5.73 7.95
N ARG A 160 20.51 -5.44 6.64
CA ARG A 160 19.26 -5.31 5.89
C ARG A 160 18.38 -6.54 6.08
N LEU A 161 18.93 -7.74 5.93
CA LEU A 161 18.16 -8.99 6.08
C LEU A 161 17.57 -9.12 7.49
N ARG A 162 18.34 -8.82 8.55
CA ARG A 162 17.82 -8.84 9.92
C ARG A 162 16.68 -7.83 10.11
N GLN A 163 16.80 -6.61 9.55
CA GLN A 163 15.73 -5.63 9.65
C GLN A 163 14.47 -6.07 8.89
N THR A 164 14.65 -6.72 7.74
CA THR A 164 13.56 -7.31 6.96
C THR A 164 12.80 -8.35 7.78
N HIS A 165 13.50 -9.30 8.41
CA HIS A 165 12.89 -10.29 9.31
C HIS A 165 12.14 -9.62 10.45
N ARG A 166 12.76 -8.64 11.12
CA ARG A 166 12.15 -7.91 12.24
C ARG A 166 10.89 -7.17 11.82
N LEU A 167 10.90 -6.47 10.68
CA LEU A 167 9.75 -5.71 10.20
C LEU A 167 8.57 -6.62 9.89
N ILE A 168 8.77 -7.64 9.05
CA ILE A 168 7.69 -8.57 8.68
C ILE A 168 7.14 -9.30 9.90
N ALA A 169 8.01 -9.73 10.83
CA ALA A 169 7.60 -10.45 12.02
C ALA A 169 6.83 -9.58 13.04
N LYS A 170 7.21 -8.31 13.18
CA LYS A 170 6.71 -7.44 14.26
C LYS A 170 5.48 -6.61 13.90
N VAL A 171 5.26 -6.33 12.62
CA VAL A 171 4.10 -5.51 12.21
C VAL A 171 2.76 -6.14 12.60
N PRO A 172 2.54 -7.48 12.54
CA PRO A 172 1.32 -8.08 13.08
C PRO A 172 1.17 -7.91 14.58
N SER A 173 2.27 -8.02 15.34
CA SER A 173 2.25 -7.83 16.80
C SER A 173 1.93 -6.39 17.17
N ILE A 174 2.50 -5.41 16.46
CA ILE A 174 2.18 -3.98 16.64
C ILE A 174 0.70 -3.73 16.37
N ALA A 175 0.18 -4.26 15.26
CA ALA A 175 -1.22 -4.13 14.87
C ALA A 175 -2.18 -4.75 15.90
N ALA A 176 -1.87 -5.96 16.37
CA ALA A 176 -2.68 -6.65 17.36
C ALA A 176 -2.67 -5.91 18.71
N TYR A 177 -1.54 -5.38 19.11
CA TYR A 177 -1.43 -4.62 20.36
C TYR A 177 -2.17 -3.28 20.25
N ALA A 178 -2.09 -2.58 19.12
CA ALA A 178 -2.87 -1.38 18.88
C ALA A 178 -4.38 -1.65 19.04
N TYR A 179 -4.86 -2.73 18.45
CA TYR A 179 -6.25 -3.16 18.58
C TYR A 179 -6.62 -3.46 20.03
N ARG A 180 -5.82 -4.29 20.74
CA ARG A 180 -6.12 -4.66 22.13
C ARG A 180 -6.05 -3.47 23.07
N HIS A 181 -5.17 -2.52 22.81
CA HIS A 181 -5.11 -1.25 23.50
C HIS A 181 -6.43 -0.47 23.36
N SER A 182 -6.92 -0.32 22.11
CA SER A 182 -8.16 0.45 21.86
C SER A 182 -9.41 -0.12 22.54
N ILE A 183 -9.43 -1.42 22.81
CA ILE A 183 -10.55 -2.07 23.52
C ILE A 183 -10.26 -2.36 25.01
N GLY A 184 -9.15 -1.86 25.54
CA GLY A 184 -8.78 -2.01 26.95
C GLY A 184 -8.50 -3.45 27.38
N ARG A 185 -7.99 -4.31 26.50
CA ARG A 185 -7.69 -5.72 26.78
C ARG A 185 -6.20 -5.97 26.96
N PRO A 186 -5.80 -6.97 27.79
CA PRO A 186 -4.40 -7.36 27.92
C PRO A 186 -3.79 -7.75 26.58
N TYR A 187 -2.52 -7.41 26.36
CA TYR A 187 -1.78 -7.86 25.19
C TYR A 187 -1.60 -9.38 25.22
N VAL A 188 -1.77 -10.01 24.07
CA VAL A 188 -1.51 -11.44 23.87
C VAL A 188 -0.20 -11.57 23.12
N TYR A 189 0.73 -12.32 23.70
CA TYR A 189 2.01 -12.62 23.05
C TYR A 189 1.84 -13.54 21.84
N PRO A 190 2.74 -13.46 20.85
CA PRO A 190 2.75 -14.38 19.74
C PRO A 190 2.84 -15.86 20.20
N ASP A 191 2.06 -16.72 19.57
CA ASP A 191 2.16 -18.17 19.67
C ASP A 191 2.82 -18.70 18.39
N ASN A 192 4.10 -19.02 18.48
CA ASN A 192 4.94 -19.38 17.35
C ASN A 192 4.70 -20.82 16.83
N ASP A 193 3.79 -21.58 17.43
CA ASP A 193 3.30 -22.86 16.88
C ASP A 193 2.24 -22.65 15.77
N LEU A 194 1.71 -21.42 15.64
CA LEU A 194 0.70 -21.07 14.68
C LEU A 194 1.31 -20.53 13.37
N SER A 195 0.54 -20.63 12.26
CA SER A 195 0.89 -19.96 11.01
C SER A 195 0.94 -18.43 11.20
N PHE A 196 1.51 -17.71 10.26
CA PHE A 196 1.64 -16.25 10.33
C PHE A 196 0.29 -15.56 10.57
N THR A 197 -0.73 -15.90 9.77
CA THR A 197 -2.08 -15.34 9.91
C THR A 197 -2.83 -15.91 11.11
N GLY A 198 -2.64 -17.19 11.41
CA GLY A 198 -3.20 -17.81 12.61
C GLY A 198 -2.67 -17.18 13.89
N ASN A 199 -1.38 -16.86 13.94
CA ASN A 199 -0.76 -16.15 15.07
C ASN A 199 -1.30 -14.72 15.20
N PHE A 200 -1.50 -14.02 14.09
CA PHE A 200 -2.13 -12.70 14.11
C PHE A 200 -3.56 -12.75 14.67
N LEU A 201 -4.38 -13.73 14.25
CA LEU A 201 -5.73 -13.94 14.81
C LEU A 201 -5.68 -14.29 16.30
N ASN A 202 -4.70 -15.11 16.73
CA ASN A 202 -4.45 -15.40 18.13
C ASN A 202 -4.20 -14.13 18.96
N MET A 203 -3.26 -13.29 18.51
CA MET A 203 -2.91 -12.07 19.22
C MET A 203 -4.09 -11.09 19.32
N LEU A 204 -4.98 -11.08 18.34
CA LEU A 204 -6.17 -10.22 18.31
C LEU A 204 -7.30 -10.77 19.21
N PHE A 205 -7.67 -12.03 19.00
CA PHE A 205 -8.96 -12.56 19.43
C PHE A 205 -8.90 -13.52 20.61
N LYS A 206 -7.72 -14.07 20.97
CA LYS A 206 -7.61 -14.92 22.15
C LYS A 206 -8.16 -14.24 23.40
N MET A 207 -9.00 -14.98 24.14
CA MET A 207 -9.63 -14.50 25.38
C MET A 207 -9.11 -15.29 26.59
N THR A 208 -9.86 -16.30 27.03
CA THR A 208 -9.59 -17.07 28.24
C THR A 208 -9.18 -18.51 27.97
N GLU A 209 -9.26 -18.92 26.71
CA GLU A 209 -8.83 -20.27 26.30
C GLU A 209 -7.33 -20.48 26.51
N LEU A 210 -6.95 -21.67 26.96
CA LEU A 210 -5.55 -22.04 27.17
C LEU A 210 -4.74 -21.94 25.90
N LYS A 211 -5.28 -22.48 24.80
CA LYS A 211 -4.69 -22.43 23.47
C LYS A 211 -5.71 -21.94 22.45
N TYR A 212 -5.38 -20.87 21.74
CA TYR A 212 -6.22 -20.37 20.64
C TYR A 212 -6.12 -21.31 19.43
N GLN A 213 -7.24 -21.62 18.85
CA GLN A 213 -7.30 -22.42 17.62
C GLN A 213 -7.92 -21.57 16.51
N PRO A 214 -7.11 -21.01 15.60
CA PRO A 214 -7.63 -20.24 14.50
C PRO A 214 -8.48 -21.10 13.59
N ASN A 215 -9.63 -20.57 13.17
CA ASN A 215 -10.43 -21.23 12.16
C ASN A 215 -9.63 -21.30 10.84
N PRO A 216 -9.43 -22.50 10.25
CA PRO A 216 -8.57 -22.65 9.07
C PRO A 216 -9.08 -21.89 7.85
N VAL A 217 -10.40 -21.75 7.67
CA VAL A 217 -11.00 -20.98 6.57
C VAL A 217 -10.68 -19.51 6.74
N LEU A 218 -10.83 -18.95 7.95
CA LEU A 218 -10.56 -17.54 8.23
C LEU A 218 -9.05 -17.24 8.14
N SER A 219 -8.19 -18.14 8.64
CA SER A 219 -6.74 -18.02 8.52
C SER A 219 -6.30 -18.00 7.05
N ARG A 220 -6.84 -18.93 6.22
CA ARG A 220 -6.56 -18.97 4.79
C ARG A 220 -7.10 -17.75 4.05
N ALA A 221 -8.29 -17.28 4.39
CA ALA A 221 -8.86 -16.06 3.81
C ALA A 221 -7.97 -14.85 4.07
N LEU A 222 -7.44 -14.73 5.29
CA LEU A 222 -6.53 -13.66 5.65
C LEU A 222 -5.19 -13.77 4.90
N ASP A 223 -4.66 -14.98 4.73
CA ASP A 223 -3.47 -15.25 3.92
C ASP A 223 -3.64 -14.76 2.48
N VAL A 224 -4.77 -15.12 1.85
CA VAL A 224 -5.07 -14.67 0.48
C VAL A 224 -5.17 -13.15 0.41
N LEU A 225 -5.88 -12.52 1.35
CA LEU A 225 -5.97 -11.07 1.41
C LEU A 225 -4.57 -10.43 1.56
N PHE A 226 -3.71 -11.02 2.35
CA PHE A 226 -2.33 -10.55 2.54
C PHE A 226 -1.50 -10.70 1.25
N ILE A 227 -1.63 -11.82 0.52
CA ILE A 227 -0.99 -11.99 -0.80
C ILE A 227 -1.42 -10.87 -1.75
N LEU A 228 -2.73 -10.61 -1.85
CA LEU A 228 -3.29 -9.60 -2.77
C LEU A 228 -2.87 -8.16 -2.44
N HIS A 229 -2.45 -7.91 -1.20
CA HIS A 229 -2.03 -6.58 -0.74
C HIS A 229 -0.51 -6.42 -0.59
N ALA A 230 0.29 -7.48 -0.84
CA ALA A 230 1.72 -7.49 -0.53
C ALA A 230 2.52 -6.42 -1.29
N ASP A 231 2.24 -6.18 -2.56
CA ASP A 231 2.81 -5.06 -3.33
C ASP A 231 1.84 -4.55 -4.42
N HIS A 232 2.08 -3.37 -4.93
CA HIS A 232 1.31 -2.80 -6.05
C HIS A 232 2.08 -1.66 -6.72
N GLU A 233 3.29 -1.95 -7.24
CA GLU A 233 4.11 -1.01 -7.99
C GLU A 233 4.39 0.31 -7.22
N GLN A 234 4.51 1.44 -7.94
CA GLN A 234 4.81 2.76 -7.38
C GLN A 234 3.54 3.49 -6.92
N ASN A 235 2.72 2.84 -6.08
CA ASN A 235 1.62 3.54 -5.40
C ASN A 235 2.17 4.61 -4.43
N CYS A 236 1.28 5.46 -3.89
CA CYS A 236 1.67 6.60 -3.05
C CYS A 236 2.58 6.20 -1.88
N SER A 237 2.26 5.13 -1.15
CA SER A 237 3.06 4.70 0.00
C SER A 237 4.40 4.08 -0.41
N THR A 238 4.46 3.33 -1.49
CA THR A 238 5.71 2.79 -2.05
C THR A 238 6.63 3.92 -2.54
N THR A 239 6.08 4.90 -3.26
CA THR A 239 6.84 6.09 -3.67
C THR A 239 7.37 6.85 -2.45
N THR A 240 6.58 6.96 -1.38
CA THR A 240 7.02 7.59 -0.12
C THR A 240 8.14 6.79 0.54
N MET A 241 8.04 5.45 0.60
CA MET A 241 9.09 4.56 1.11
C MET A 241 10.43 4.81 0.38
N ARG A 242 10.39 4.82 -0.96
CA ARG A 242 11.57 5.06 -1.79
C ARG A 242 12.09 6.50 -1.64
N THR A 243 11.20 7.48 -1.52
CA THR A 243 11.58 8.89 -1.35
C THR A 243 12.33 9.11 -0.04
N ILE A 244 11.81 8.61 1.08
CA ILE A 244 12.48 8.71 2.38
C ILE A 244 13.78 7.89 2.36
N GLY A 245 13.73 6.65 1.91
CA GLY A 245 14.89 5.77 1.78
C GLY A 245 16.01 6.35 0.91
N SER A 246 15.67 7.19 -0.08
CA SER A 246 16.64 7.83 -0.97
C SER A 246 17.62 8.76 -0.22
N SER A 247 17.27 9.21 0.98
CA SER A 247 18.16 9.95 1.88
C SER A 247 19.05 9.03 2.73
N HIS A 248 19.04 7.72 2.49
CA HIS A 248 19.68 6.67 3.28
C HIS A 248 19.11 6.53 4.70
N ALA A 249 17.83 6.89 4.88
CA ALA A 249 17.12 6.63 6.11
C ALA A 249 16.96 5.10 6.33
N ASP A 250 16.98 4.70 7.60
CA ASP A 250 16.76 3.31 8.00
C ASP A 250 15.36 2.81 7.58
N PRO A 251 15.14 1.48 7.48
CA PRO A 251 13.89 0.95 6.96
C PRO A 251 12.69 1.19 7.87
N TYR A 252 12.86 1.37 9.20
CA TYR A 252 11.75 1.68 10.11
C TYR A 252 11.23 3.10 9.88
N SER A 253 12.14 4.09 9.79
CA SER A 253 11.81 5.47 9.47
C SER A 253 11.13 5.59 8.11
N SER A 254 11.64 4.86 7.11
CA SER A 254 11.08 4.83 5.76
C SER A 254 9.70 4.20 5.72
N LEU A 255 9.50 3.08 6.45
CA LEU A 255 8.23 2.38 6.52
C LEU A 255 7.17 3.17 7.29
N ALA A 256 7.56 3.88 8.36
CA ALA A 256 6.64 4.76 9.08
C ALA A 256 6.06 5.86 8.15
N GLY A 257 6.89 6.44 7.29
CA GLY A 257 6.42 7.39 6.27
C GLY A 257 5.51 6.76 5.23
N ALA A 258 5.83 5.55 4.76
CA ALA A 258 4.97 4.78 3.86
C ALA A 258 3.62 4.46 4.50
N ALA A 259 3.62 4.05 5.77
CA ALA A 259 2.40 3.82 6.55
C ALA A 259 1.58 5.10 6.71
N GLY A 260 2.24 6.26 6.93
CA GLY A 260 1.59 7.56 6.96
C GLY A 260 0.90 7.92 5.65
N ALA A 261 1.53 7.65 4.51
CA ALA A 261 0.91 7.83 3.20
C ALA A 261 -0.26 6.87 2.96
N LEU A 262 -0.14 5.61 3.43
CA LEU A 262 -1.21 4.62 3.34
C LEU A 262 -2.44 5.01 4.17
N TYR A 263 -2.24 5.68 5.32
CA TYR A 263 -3.32 6.10 6.20
C TYR A 263 -4.26 7.13 5.56
N GLY A 264 -3.82 7.83 4.51
CA GLY A 264 -4.62 8.84 3.82
C GLY A 264 -5.90 8.26 3.19
N PRO A 265 -7.04 9.01 3.23
CA PRO A 265 -8.34 8.55 2.72
C PRO A 265 -8.38 8.31 1.20
N LEU A 266 -7.41 8.84 0.45
CA LEU A 266 -7.27 8.61 -0.99
C LEU A 266 -6.39 7.39 -1.32
N HIS A 267 -5.93 6.65 -0.29
CA HIS A 267 -5.09 5.46 -0.45
C HIS A 267 -5.65 4.30 0.38
N GLY A 268 -5.04 3.90 1.50
CA GLY A 268 -5.47 2.75 2.28
C GLY A 268 -6.78 2.92 3.07
N GLY A 269 -7.31 4.14 3.18
CA GLY A 269 -8.62 4.39 3.78
C GLY A 269 -9.82 4.13 2.85
N ALA A 270 -9.58 3.63 1.62
CA ALA A 270 -10.66 3.42 0.65
C ALA A 270 -11.64 2.31 1.08
N ASN A 271 -11.17 1.23 1.67
CA ASN A 271 -12.01 0.13 2.14
C ASN A 271 -12.90 0.51 3.33
N GLU A 272 -12.45 1.39 4.24
CA GLU A 272 -13.32 1.99 5.25
C GLU A 272 -14.47 2.79 4.61
N ALA A 273 -14.13 3.59 3.61
CA ALA A 273 -15.11 4.41 2.91
C ALA A 273 -16.17 3.56 2.18
N VAL A 274 -15.81 2.38 1.67
CA VAL A 274 -16.76 1.41 1.11
C VAL A 274 -17.79 0.97 2.16
N LEU A 275 -17.35 0.52 3.33
CA LEU A 275 -18.29 0.09 4.36
C LEU A 275 -19.18 1.22 4.88
N ARG A 276 -18.63 2.42 5.03
CA ARG A 276 -19.45 3.59 5.41
C ARG A 276 -20.53 3.86 4.36
N MET A 277 -20.18 3.82 3.08
CA MET A 277 -21.12 3.95 1.96
C MET A 277 -22.21 2.88 1.98
N LEU A 278 -21.84 1.60 2.16
CA LEU A 278 -22.80 0.50 2.21
C LEU A 278 -23.76 0.62 3.40
N ASN A 279 -23.25 1.05 4.57
CA ASN A 279 -24.08 1.33 5.74
C ASN A 279 -25.02 2.53 5.52
N GLU A 280 -24.56 3.59 4.85
CA GLU A 280 -25.40 4.75 4.50
C GLU A 280 -26.53 4.36 3.54
N ILE A 281 -26.25 3.52 2.55
CA ILE A 281 -27.28 2.97 1.66
C ILE A 281 -28.29 2.16 2.45
N GLY A 282 -27.83 1.27 3.33
CA GLY A 282 -28.59 0.54 4.35
C GLY A 282 -29.55 -0.53 3.83
N SER A 283 -29.99 -0.50 2.57
CA SER A 283 -30.83 -1.53 1.96
C SER A 283 -30.72 -1.55 0.44
N VAL A 284 -30.95 -2.75 -0.17
CA VAL A 284 -30.96 -2.92 -1.63
C VAL A 284 -31.96 -1.99 -2.31
N ALA A 285 -33.12 -1.75 -1.71
CA ALA A 285 -34.15 -0.87 -2.26
C ALA A 285 -33.70 0.59 -2.44
N ARG A 286 -32.68 1.03 -1.66
CA ARG A 286 -32.14 2.41 -1.75
C ARG A 286 -30.97 2.54 -2.74
N VAL A 287 -30.47 1.45 -3.29
CA VAL A 287 -29.34 1.46 -4.25
C VAL A 287 -29.65 2.30 -5.49
N PRO A 288 -30.83 2.22 -6.15
CA PRO A 288 -31.12 3.06 -7.33
C PRO A 288 -31.09 4.56 -7.03
N GLU A 289 -31.58 4.98 -5.87
CA GLU A 289 -31.52 6.38 -5.44
C GLU A 289 -30.07 6.84 -5.23
N PHE A 290 -29.26 6.02 -4.56
CA PHE A 290 -27.84 6.30 -4.35
C PHE A 290 -27.10 6.45 -5.68
N ILE A 291 -27.30 5.52 -6.62
CA ILE A 291 -26.71 5.57 -7.97
C ILE A 291 -27.12 6.85 -8.70
N ARG A 292 -28.37 7.28 -8.60
CA ARG A 292 -28.84 8.55 -9.18
C ARG A 292 -28.06 9.74 -8.60
N LYS A 293 -27.84 9.79 -7.28
CA LYS A 293 -27.06 10.85 -6.62
C LYS A 293 -25.60 10.86 -7.12
N VAL A 294 -24.98 9.69 -7.25
CA VAL A 294 -23.63 9.56 -7.80
C VAL A 294 -23.54 10.10 -9.22
N LYS A 295 -24.50 9.73 -10.08
CA LYS A 295 -24.53 10.18 -11.50
C LYS A 295 -24.71 11.70 -11.64
N ASN A 296 -25.49 12.29 -10.75
CA ASN A 296 -25.76 13.73 -10.74
C ASN A 296 -24.68 14.55 -9.99
N GLY A 297 -23.74 13.90 -9.29
CA GLY A 297 -22.75 14.59 -8.45
C GLY A 297 -23.37 15.30 -7.23
N GLU A 298 -24.53 14.83 -6.76
CA GLU A 298 -25.24 15.44 -5.64
C GLU A 298 -24.47 15.26 -4.33
N GLY A 299 -24.21 16.34 -3.59
CA GLY A 299 -23.64 16.31 -2.25
C GLY A 299 -22.24 15.69 -2.15
N ALA A 300 -21.42 15.74 -3.22
CA ALA A 300 -20.12 15.07 -3.31
C ALA A 300 -20.18 13.54 -3.13
N THR A 301 -21.36 12.92 -3.35
CA THR A 301 -21.57 11.47 -3.27
C THR A 301 -20.68 10.74 -4.29
N ARG A 302 -19.90 9.79 -3.82
CA ARG A 302 -18.98 9.00 -4.66
C ARG A 302 -19.25 7.50 -4.50
N LEU A 303 -19.09 6.76 -5.59
CA LEU A 303 -19.13 5.31 -5.56
C LEU A 303 -17.76 4.80 -5.10
N MET A 304 -17.64 4.45 -3.81
CA MET A 304 -16.39 3.99 -3.22
C MET A 304 -16.14 2.52 -3.56
N GLY A 305 -14.86 2.13 -3.73
CA GLY A 305 -14.48 0.76 -4.12
C GLY A 305 -14.67 0.46 -5.61
N PHE A 306 -14.96 1.47 -6.43
CA PHE A 306 -15.10 1.35 -7.87
C PHE A 306 -14.12 2.26 -8.61
N GLY A 307 -13.62 1.74 -9.73
CA GLY A 307 -12.57 2.39 -10.50
C GLY A 307 -11.20 2.22 -9.87
N HIS A 308 -10.19 2.36 -10.68
CA HIS A 308 -8.80 2.28 -10.26
C HIS A 308 -7.95 3.23 -11.10
N ARG A 309 -6.91 3.80 -10.49
CA ARG A 309 -6.01 4.72 -11.21
C ARG A 309 -5.28 4.02 -12.35
N VAL A 310 -4.92 2.75 -12.17
CA VAL A 310 -4.17 1.95 -13.15
C VAL A 310 -5.12 1.06 -13.97
N TYR A 311 -5.93 0.22 -13.32
CA TYR A 311 -6.82 -0.70 -14.04
C TYR A 311 -7.93 0.05 -14.80
N LYS A 312 -7.99 -0.20 -16.11
CA LYS A 312 -9.06 0.23 -17.01
C LYS A 312 -10.00 -0.92 -17.38
N SER A 313 -9.73 -2.09 -16.85
CA SER A 313 -10.54 -3.32 -16.85
C SER A 313 -10.82 -3.76 -15.43
N TYR A 314 -11.40 -4.94 -15.27
CA TYR A 314 -11.69 -5.51 -13.95
C TYR A 314 -10.40 -5.82 -13.18
N ASP A 315 -10.29 -5.38 -11.93
CA ASP A 315 -9.14 -5.66 -11.05
C ASP A 315 -9.00 -7.18 -10.83
N PRO A 316 -7.87 -7.81 -11.20
CA PRO A 316 -7.69 -9.25 -11.06
C PRO A 316 -7.84 -9.74 -9.63
N ARG A 317 -7.50 -8.89 -8.65
CA ARG A 317 -7.64 -9.18 -7.22
C ARG A 317 -9.11 -9.28 -6.79
N ALA A 318 -9.98 -8.46 -7.35
CA ALA A 318 -11.41 -8.47 -7.00
C ALA A 318 -12.09 -9.81 -7.35
N ARG A 319 -11.64 -10.49 -8.42
CA ARG A 319 -12.14 -11.84 -8.74
C ARG A 319 -11.77 -12.88 -7.69
N VAL A 320 -10.54 -12.81 -7.19
CA VAL A 320 -10.06 -13.72 -6.13
C VAL A 320 -10.80 -13.44 -4.82
N ILE A 321 -10.93 -12.17 -4.44
CA ILE A 321 -11.60 -11.78 -3.20
C ILE A 321 -13.06 -12.23 -3.18
N LYS A 322 -13.76 -12.15 -4.29
CA LYS A 322 -15.16 -12.59 -4.36
C LYS A 322 -15.31 -14.07 -4.01
N LYS A 323 -14.42 -14.95 -4.52
CA LYS A 323 -14.40 -16.37 -4.15
C LYS A 323 -14.10 -16.58 -2.67
N ILE A 324 -13.19 -15.79 -2.10
CA ILE A 324 -12.85 -15.87 -0.68
C ILE A 324 -14.00 -15.38 0.21
N ALA A 325 -14.72 -14.34 -0.22
CA ALA A 325 -15.89 -13.86 0.49
C ALA A 325 -16.93 -14.97 0.69
N ASP A 326 -17.23 -15.72 -0.38
CA ASP A 326 -18.17 -16.85 -0.31
C ASP A 326 -17.72 -17.88 0.73
N LEU A 327 -16.44 -18.24 0.77
CA LEU A 327 -15.89 -19.18 1.76
C LEU A 327 -16.00 -18.64 3.19
N VAL A 328 -15.65 -17.38 3.42
CA VAL A 328 -15.75 -16.76 4.75
C VAL A 328 -17.19 -16.75 5.23
N PHE A 329 -18.15 -16.41 4.38
CA PHE A 329 -19.55 -16.35 4.77
C PHE A 329 -20.17 -17.74 5.07
N THR A 330 -19.57 -18.84 4.61
CA THR A 330 -19.98 -20.19 5.06
C THR A 330 -19.69 -20.43 6.54
N VAL A 331 -18.70 -19.74 7.11
CA VAL A 331 -18.26 -19.89 8.50
C VAL A 331 -18.88 -18.82 9.40
N THR A 332 -18.91 -17.57 8.93
CA THR A 332 -19.32 -16.41 9.74
C THR A 332 -20.82 -16.09 9.61
N GLY A 333 -21.49 -16.67 8.64
CA GLY A 333 -22.80 -16.23 8.18
C GLY A 333 -22.72 -15.10 7.17
N LYS A 334 -23.80 -14.91 6.42
CA LYS A 334 -23.88 -13.89 5.37
C LYS A 334 -23.85 -12.50 5.97
N ASN A 335 -22.94 -11.64 5.48
CA ASN A 335 -22.90 -10.23 5.85
C ASN A 335 -24.13 -9.49 5.29
N PRO A 336 -24.91 -8.77 6.11
CA PRO A 336 -26.10 -8.05 5.64
C PRO A 336 -25.84 -7.04 4.52
N LEU A 337 -24.63 -6.49 4.45
CA LEU A 337 -24.21 -5.52 3.43
C LEU A 337 -23.87 -6.17 2.08
N LEU A 338 -23.74 -7.50 2.04
CA LEU A 338 -23.36 -8.21 0.81
C LEU A 338 -24.40 -8.04 -0.30
N ASP A 339 -25.68 -8.10 0.01
CA ASP A 339 -26.74 -7.93 -0.99
C ASP A 339 -26.74 -6.53 -1.61
N ILE A 340 -26.43 -5.51 -0.81
CA ILE A 340 -26.24 -4.14 -1.30
C ILE A 340 -25.02 -4.07 -2.22
N ALA A 341 -23.91 -4.69 -1.83
CA ALA A 341 -22.69 -4.72 -2.62
C ALA A 341 -22.89 -5.43 -3.97
N LEU A 342 -23.55 -6.59 -3.97
CA LEU A 342 -23.87 -7.35 -5.20
C LEU A 342 -24.75 -6.54 -6.15
N GLU A 343 -25.75 -5.82 -5.64
CA GLU A 343 -26.61 -4.97 -6.47
C GLU A 343 -25.87 -3.76 -7.02
N LEU A 344 -24.97 -3.13 -6.23
CA LEU A 344 -24.10 -2.06 -6.72
C LEU A 344 -23.16 -2.57 -7.83
N GLU A 345 -22.54 -3.74 -7.64
CA GLU A 345 -21.70 -4.35 -8.67
C GLU A 345 -22.48 -4.61 -9.95
N ARG A 346 -23.68 -5.24 -9.85
CA ARG A 346 -24.53 -5.52 -11.00
C ARG A 346 -24.83 -4.25 -11.80
N ILE A 347 -25.26 -3.18 -11.13
CA ILE A 347 -25.56 -1.92 -11.79
C ILE A 347 -24.31 -1.31 -12.44
N ALA A 348 -23.18 -1.32 -11.73
CA ALA A 348 -21.94 -0.73 -12.26
C ALA A 348 -21.38 -1.49 -13.48
N LEU A 349 -21.67 -2.78 -13.61
CA LEU A 349 -21.25 -3.59 -14.76
C LEU A 349 -22.18 -3.44 -15.97
N GLU A 350 -23.44 -3.04 -15.77
CA GLU A 350 -24.49 -2.95 -16.80
C GLU A 350 -24.77 -1.51 -17.24
N ASP A 351 -24.65 -0.52 -16.37
CA ASP A 351 -25.01 0.86 -16.63
C ASP A 351 -23.94 1.60 -17.46
N GLU A 352 -24.35 2.15 -18.61
CA GLU A 352 -23.46 2.85 -19.56
C GLU A 352 -22.61 3.96 -18.92
N TYR A 353 -23.14 4.67 -17.90
CA TYR A 353 -22.40 5.73 -17.19
C TYR A 353 -21.13 5.20 -16.53
N PHE A 354 -21.21 4.03 -15.88
CA PHE A 354 -20.07 3.41 -15.18
C PHE A 354 -19.17 2.66 -16.16
N VAL A 355 -19.72 1.93 -17.12
CA VAL A 355 -18.98 1.20 -18.14
C VAL A 355 -18.14 2.16 -18.99
N ALA A 356 -18.72 3.26 -19.48
CA ALA A 356 -18.00 4.27 -20.26
C ALA A 356 -16.85 4.93 -19.47
N ARG A 357 -16.96 5.01 -18.15
CA ARG A 357 -15.92 5.54 -17.24
C ARG A 357 -15.00 4.49 -16.66
N LYS A 358 -15.19 3.21 -17.05
CA LYS A 358 -14.40 2.07 -16.57
C LYS A 358 -14.38 1.94 -15.04
N LEU A 359 -15.54 2.18 -14.40
CA LEU A 359 -15.70 2.12 -12.95
C LEU A 359 -16.10 0.71 -12.51
N TYR A 360 -15.15 -0.22 -12.57
CA TYR A 360 -15.30 -1.60 -12.11
C TYR A 360 -14.97 -1.74 -10.62
N PRO A 361 -15.50 -2.74 -9.91
CA PRO A 361 -15.09 -3.05 -8.54
C PRO A 361 -13.58 -3.28 -8.44
N ASN A 362 -12.96 -2.71 -7.42
CA ASN A 362 -11.55 -2.90 -7.09
C ASN A 362 -11.37 -3.78 -5.85
N VAL A 363 -10.12 -3.97 -5.41
CA VAL A 363 -9.76 -4.81 -4.26
C VAL A 363 -10.47 -4.38 -2.97
N ASP A 364 -10.72 -3.08 -2.78
CA ASP A 364 -11.29 -2.54 -1.54
C ASP A 364 -12.78 -2.82 -1.40
N PHE A 365 -13.47 -3.10 -2.51
CA PHE A 365 -14.92 -3.26 -2.51
C PHE A 365 -15.40 -4.47 -1.69
N TYR A 366 -14.75 -5.61 -1.82
CA TYR A 366 -15.12 -6.82 -1.09
C TYR A 366 -14.25 -7.09 0.14
N SER A 367 -13.01 -6.61 0.18
CA SER A 367 -12.10 -6.88 1.31
C SER A 367 -12.67 -6.36 2.64
N GLY A 368 -13.31 -5.18 2.64
CA GLY A 368 -13.96 -4.64 3.81
C GLY A 368 -15.07 -5.52 4.37
N LEU A 369 -15.89 -6.10 3.50
CA LEU A 369 -16.97 -7.03 3.91
C LEU A 369 -16.41 -8.31 4.55
N ILE A 370 -15.30 -8.83 4.03
CA ILE A 370 -14.63 -10.00 4.58
C ILE A 370 -14.06 -9.67 5.96
N TYR A 371 -13.31 -8.55 6.09
CA TYR A 371 -12.74 -8.15 7.37
C TYR A 371 -13.82 -7.93 8.43
N GLN A 372 -14.92 -7.29 8.08
CA GLN A 372 -16.05 -7.11 8.98
C GLN A 372 -16.66 -8.45 9.42
N ALA A 373 -16.86 -9.39 8.48
CA ALA A 373 -17.38 -10.73 8.77
C ALA A 373 -16.43 -11.53 9.68
N MET A 374 -15.12 -11.32 9.56
CA MET A 374 -14.11 -11.92 10.43
C MET A 374 -14.02 -11.25 11.83
N GLY A 375 -14.80 -10.20 12.07
CA GLY A 375 -14.84 -9.50 13.37
C GLY A 375 -13.83 -8.37 13.54
N PHE A 376 -13.16 -7.92 12.48
CA PHE A 376 -12.29 -6.75 12.56
C PHE A 376 -13.13 -5.46 12.58
N PRO A 377 -12.84 -4.51 13.47
CA PRO A 377 -13.43 -3.18 13.40
C PRO A 377 -12.91 -2.41 12.20
N VAL A 378 -13.71 -1.48 11.69
CA VAL A 378 -13.43 -0.74 10.46
C VAL A 378 -12.10 0.04 10.55
N GLU A 379 -11.79 0.57 11.70
CA GLU A 379 -10.57 1.34 11.97
C GLU A 379 -9.28 0.50 11.82
N MET A 380 -9.40 -0.83 11.87
CA MET A 380 -8.26 -1.74 11.64
C MET A 380 -7.93 -1.95 10.16
N PHE A 381 -8.80 -1.61 9.23
CA PHE A 381 -8.62 -1.94 7.82
C PHE A 381 -7.34 -1.36 7.19
N PRO A 382 -6.96 -0.10 7.42
CA PRO A 382 -5.68 0.41 6.93
C PRO A 382 -4.48 -0.34 7.52
N VAL A 383 -4.59 -0.80 8.77
CA VAL A 383 -3.53 -1.59 9.42
C VAL A 383 -3.45 -2.99 8.81
N LEU A 384 -4.60 -3.63 8.54
CA LEU A 384 -4.66 -4.93 7.84
C LEU A 384 -4.06 -4.85 6.44
N PHE A 385 -4.12 -3.68 5.82
CA PHE A 385 -3.44 -3.40 4.55
C PHE A 385 -1.93 -3.20 4.75
N ALA A 386 -1.51 -2.49 5.80
CA ALA A 386 -0.10 -2.18 6.06
C ALA A 386 0.73 -3.43 6.39
N ILE A 387 0.16 -4.40 7.11
CA ILE A 387 0.85 -5.65 7.48
C ILE A 387 1.45 -6.33 6.24
N PRO A 388 0.64 -6.77 5.27
CA PRO A 388 1.19 -7.46 4.10
C PRO A 388 2.02 -6.55 3.20
N ARG A 389 1.67 -5.27 3.07
CA ARG A 389 2.40 -4.31 2.26
C ARG A 389 3.82 -4.06 2.76
N THR A 390 4.12 -4.40 4.01
CA THR A 390 5.46 -4.32 4.58
C THR A 390 6.48 -5.09 3.74
N ALA A 391 6.15 -6.27 3.22
CA ALA A 391 7.04 -7.04 2.35
C ALA A 391 7.37 -6.27 1.05
N GLY A 392 6.35 -5.72 0.38
CA GLY A 392 6.53 -4.89 -0.82
C GLY A 392 7.33 -3.62 -0.53
N TRP A 393 7.01 -2.90 0.53
CA TRP A 393 7.75 -1.68 0.91
C TRP A 393 9.22 -1.95 1.16
N VAL A 394 9.54 -3.01 1.90
CA VAL A 394 10.94 -3.37 2.20
C VAL A 394 11.68 -3.82 0.94
N ALA A 395 11.05 -4.62 0.07
CA ALA A 395 11.63 -5.02 -1.20
C ALA A 395 11.91 -3.82 -2.11
N GLN A 396 10.98 -2.89 -2.21
CA GLN A 396 11.10 -1.65 -2.98
C GLN A 396 12.20 -0.73 -2.42
N TRP A 397 12.34 -0.67 -1.08
CA TRP A 397 13.41 0.07 -0.42
C TRP A 397 14.77 -0.56 -0.68
N GLU A 398 14.90 -1.89 -0.59
CA GLU A 398 16.16 -2.59 -0.86
C GLU A 398 16.56 -2.47 -2.33
N GLU A 399 15.62 -2.67 -3.26
CA GLU A 399 15.87 -2.48 -4.69
C GLU A 399 16.35 -1.06 -5.00
N MET A 400 15.74 -0.03 -4.38
CA MET A 400 16.17 1.36 -4.53
C MET A 400 17.60 1.58 -4.02
N LEU A 401 17.97 1.01 -2.86
CA LEU A 401 19.34 1.15 -2.32
C LEU A 401 20.41 0.49 -3.20
N LEU A 402 20.04 -0.56 -3.93
CA LEU A 402 20.96 -1.32 -4.79
C LEU A 402 20.99 -0.77 -6.23
N ASP A 403 20.12 0.16 -6.58
CA ASP A 403 20.08 0.80 -7.89
C ASP A 403 21.27 1.77 -8.05
N PRO A 404 22.17 1.55 -9.03
CA PRO A 404 23.32 2.45 -9.27
C PRO A 404 22.92 3.85 -9.74
N GLU A 405 21.70 4.02 -10.28
CA GLU A 405 21.18 5.34 -10.68
C GLU A 405 20.50 6.08 -9.50
N GLN A 406 20.38 5.46 -8.33
CA GLN A 406 19.74 6.06 -7.16
C GLN A 406 20.40 7.35 -6.73
N LYS A 407 19.58 8.34 -6.45
CA LYS A 407 19.97 9.63 -5.87
C LYS A 407 18.89 10.09 -4.90
N ILE A 408 19.27 11.00 -4.00
CA ILE A 408 18.29 11.63 -3.11
C ILE A 408 17.16 12.28 -3.93
N ALA A 409 15.93 11.90 -3.63
CA ALA A 409 14.74 12.41 -4.30
C ALA A 409 14.53 13.89 -3.93
N ARG A 410 14.73 14.79 -4.90
CA ARG A 410 14.56 16.23 -4.74
C ARG A 410 13.96 16.83 -6.01
N PRO A 411 12.63 16.86 -6.13
CA PRO A 411 11.97 17.46 -7.27
C PRO A 411 12.22 18.98 -7.31
N ARG A 412 12.03 19.58 -8.48
CA ARG A 412 12.01 21.02 -8.67
C ARG A 412 10.59 21.55 -8.48
N GLN A 413 10.48 22.87 -8.30
CA GLN A 413 9.20 23.58 -8.26
C GLN A 413 9.19 24.72 -9.27
N ILE A 414 8.03 25.06 -9.78
CA ILE A 414 7.77 26.33 -10.47
C ILE A 414 7.47 27.35 -9.38
N TYR A 415 8.37 28.33 -9.21
CA TYR A 415 8.16 29.39 -8.23
C TYR A 415 7.15 30.41 -8.78
N THR A 416 6.05 30.59 -8.07
CA THR A 416 4.97 31.53 -8.44
C THR A 416 4.87 32.72 -7.49
N GLY A 417 5.76 32.79 -6.50
CA GLY A 417 5.80 33.90 -5.54
C GLY A 417 6.40 35.18 -6.12
N PRO A 418 6.42 36.26 -5.34
CA PRO A 418 7.04 37.54 -5.72
C PRO A 418 8.52 37.36 -6.05
N LYS A 419 9.01 38.16 -6.97
CA LYS A 419 10.46 38.33 -7.19
C LYS A 419 11.13 38.87 -5.92
N GLN A 420 12.45 39.02 -5.94
CA GLN A 420 13.21 39.56 -4.83
C GLN A 420 12.60 40.89 -4.32
N ARG A 421 12.41 40.96 -3.02
CA ARG A 421 11.94 42.15 -2.30
C ARG A 421 12.89 42.43 -1.15
N ASP A 422 13.10 43.74 -0.86
CA ASP A 422 13.88 44.16 0.29
C ASP A 422 13.10 43.89 1.60
N TYR A 423 13.87 43.61 2.65
CA TYR A 423 13.28 43.48 3.99
C TYR A 423 12.83 44.86 4.50
N ILE A 424 11.55 44.95 4.86
CA ILE A 424 10.97 46.16 5.45
C ILE A 424 10.98 45.98 6.98
N ALA A 425 11.57 46.93 7.71
CA ALA A 425 11.53 46.91 9.18
C ALA A 425 10.11 46.91 9.70
N ARG A 426 9.89 46.25 10.87
CA ARG A 426 8.52 45.96 11.37
C ARG A 426 7.70 47.26 11.57
N ASP A 427 8.33 48.33 12.04
CA ASP A 427 7.74 49.65 12.27
C ASP A 427 7.37 50.42 10.99
N LYS A 428 7.84 49.93 9.82
CA LYS A 428 7.58 50.51 8.50
C LYS A 428 6.65 49.63 7.63
N ARG A 429 6.10 48.53 8.21
CA ARG A 429 5.13 47.69 7.50
C ARG A 429 3.72 48.25 7.66
N ALA A 430 3.02 48.42 6.54
CA ALA A 430 1.61 48.83 6.53
C ALA A 430 0.68 47.68 6.96
#